data_48a7dafedc29686a2638a8bcf762338d
#
_entry.id   48a7dafedc29686a2638a8bcf762338d
#
_cell.length_a   1.000
_cell.length_b   1.000
_cell.length_c   1.000
_cell.angle_alpha   90.00
_cell.angle_beta   90.00
_cell.angle_gamma   90.00
#
_symmetry.space_group_name_H-M   'P 1'
#
loop_
_entity.id
_entity.type
_entity.pdbx_description
1 polymer ?
#
loop_
_entity_poly.entity_id
_entity_poly.type
_entity_poly.pdbx_seq_one_letter_code
_entity_poly.pdbx_strand_id
1 'polypeptide(L)'
;CFQVFANNGVIPKSDKKFLSTSKCKRMNALMQMCGFYDQAGEFTFKVGLPGKSGVGGGVVAVFPNHYTVAVWSPKLNKKGNSFYGLETLERLTTETSLSIF
;
A
#
# COMPACT_ATOMS: atom_id res chain seq x y z
N CYS A 1 1.76 2.83 11.75
CA CYS A 1 2.32 1.48 11.66
C CYS A 1 3.06 1.25 10.34
N PHE A 2 2.40 1.46 9.22
CA PHE A 2 3.00 1.21 7.90
C PHE A 2 4.02 2.26 7.45
N GLN A 3 4.15 3.38 8.15
CA GLN A 3 5.14 4.41 7.79
C GLN A 3 6.58 3.89 7.78
N VAL A 4 6.86 2.84 8.54
CA VAL A 4 8.19 2.22 8.54
C VAL A 4 8.57 1.74 7.13
N PHE A 5 7.60 1.30 6.34
CA PHE A 5 7.85 0.84 4.97
C PHE A 5 8.10 1.99 3.99
N ALA A 6 7.51 3.14 4.22
CA ALA A 6 7.80 4.35 3.44
C ALA A 6 9.11 5.00 3.86
N ASN A 7 9.57 4.76 5.08
CA ASN A 7 10.76 5.38 5.66
C ASN A 7 11.98 4.44 5.67
N ASN A 8 12.04 3.53 4.72
CA ASN A 8 13.18 2.62 4.51
C ASN A 8 13.53 1.75 5.74
N GLY A 9 12.51 1.41 6.53
CA GLY A 9 12.70 0.56 7.70
C GLY A 9 12.95 1.28 9.01
N VAL A 10 13.02 2.61 9.00
CA VAL A 10 13.24 3.42 10.19
C VAL A 10 11.92 3.83 10.81
N ILE A 11 11.79 3.69 12.12
CA ILE A 11 10.59 4.13 12.84
C ILE A 11 10.51 5.66 12.77
N PRO A 12 9.36 6.24 12.33
CA PRO A 12 9.21 7.68 12.23
C PRO A 12 9.48 8.40 13.55
N LYS A 13 10.11 9.58 13.46
CA LYS A 13 10.49 10.40 14.63
C LYS A 13 11.46 9.71 15.60
N SER A 14 12.22 8.75 15.09
CA SER A 14 13.19 7.97 15.87
C SER A 14 14.36 7.61 14.96
N ASP A 15 15.53 7.37 15.55
CA ASP A 15 16.68 6.84 14.81
C ASP A 15 16.67 5.31 14.78
N LYS A 16 15.63 4.71 15.35
CA LYS A 16 15.56 3.26 15.51
C LYS A 16 15.18 2.59 14.20
N LYS A 17 16.08 1.74 13.72
CA LYS A 17 15.85 0.96 12.51
C LYS A 17 15.15 -0.35 12.85
N PHE A 18 13.90 -0.49 12.43
CA PHE A 18 13.10 -1.69 12.64
C PHE A 18 13.42 -2.78 11.60
N LEU A 19 13.63 -2.36 10.36
CA LEU A 19 14.00 -3.24 9.26
C LEU A 19 15.20 -2.69 8.53
N SER A 20 16.05 -3.55 7.99
CA SER A 20 17.10 -3.07 7.08
C SER A 20 16.44 -2.53 5.80
N THR A 21 17.12 -1.64 5.10
CA THR A 21 16.66 -1.08 3.83
C THR A 21 16.34 -2.19 2.84
N SER A 22 17.18 -3.23 2.79
CA SER A 22 16.97 -4.38 1.91
C SER A 22 15.68 -5.14 2.25
N LYS A 23 15.43 -5.40 3.53
CA LYS A 23 14.20 -6.08 3.96
C LYS A 23 12.96 -5.24 3.68
N CYS A 24 13.05 -3.94 3.92
CA CYS A 24 11.96 -3.01 3.63
C CYS A 24 11.62 -3.01 2.13
N LYS A 25 12.62 -2.94 1.27
CA LYS A 25 12.46 -3.03 -0.18
C LYS A 25 11.74 -4.32 -0.58
N ARG A 26 12.16 -5.46 -0.01
CA ARG A 26 11.55 -6.75 -0.33
C ARG A 26 10.11 -6.85 0.16
N MET A 27 9.80 -6.31 1.33
CA MET A 27 8.42 -6.26 1.83
C MET A 27 7.52 -5.42 0.92
N ASN A 28 8.00 -4.27 0.47
CA ASN A 28 7.25 -3.45 -0.46
C ASN A 28 7.03 -4.17 -1.80
N ALA A 29 8.03 -4.89 -2.29
CA ALA A 29 7.89 -5.69 -3.51
C ALA A 29 6.87 -6.83 -3.34
N LEU A 30 6.88 -7.51 -2.20
CA LEU A 30 5.90 -8.56 -1.91
C LEU A 30 4.48 -8.00 -1.85
N MET A 31 4.29 -6.85 -1.21
CA MET A 31 2.98 -6.19 -1.19
C MET A 31 2.52 -5.81 -2.59
N GLN A 32 3.45 -5.36 -3.45
CA GLN A 32 3.12 -5.03 -4.83
C GLN A 32 2.62 -6.25 -5.61
N MET A 33 3.24 -7.39 -5.39
CA MET A 33 2.96 -8.60 -6.15
C MET A 33 1.77 -9.41 -5.63
N CYS A 34 1.51 -9.39 -4.34
CA CYS A 34 0.51 -10.28 -3.74
C CYS A 34 -0.29 -9.66 -2.58
N GLY A 35 -0.29 -8.34 -2.46
CA GLY A 35 -0.97 -7.66 -1.35
C GLY A 35 -2.49 -7.60 -1.46
N PHE A 36 -3.07 -7.94 -2.60
CA PHE A 36 -4.50 -7.77 -2.91
C PHE A 36 -5.14 -9.05 -3.44
N TYR A 37 -4.73 -10.19 -2.93
CA TYR A 37 -5.24 -11.50 -3.39
C TYR A 37 -5.12 -11.61 -4.92
N ASP A 38 -6.21 -11.96 -5.62
CA ASP A 38 -6.19 -12.11 -7.07
C ASP A 38 -6.17 -10.77 -7.83
N GLN A 39 -6.29 -9.64 -7.13
CA GLN A 39 -6.30 -8.31 -7.74
C GLN A 39 -4.97 -7.57 -7.66
N ALA A 40 -3.90 -8.22 -7.21
CA ALA A 40 -2.61 -7.53 -7.05
C ALA A 40 -2.13 -6.88 -8.35
N GLY A 41 -2.26 -7.58 -9.48
CA GLY A 41 -1.90 -7.03 -10.80
C GLY A 41 -2.78 -5.86 -11.21
N GLU A 42 -4.08 -5.97 -11.00
CA GLU A 42 -5.02 -4.89 -11.29
C GLU A 42 -4.75 -3.65 -10.43
N PHE A 43 -4.49 -3.87 -9.14
CA PHE A 43 -4.15 -2.78 -8.22
C PHE A 43 -2.84 -2.09 -8.65
N THR A 44 -1.85 -2.86 -9.06
CA THR A 44 -0.59 -2.33 -9.59
C THR A 44 -0.85 -1.45 -10.81
N PHE A 45 -1.69 -1.91 -11.73
CA PHE A 45 -2.01 -1.19 -12.95
C PHE A 45 -2.78 0.11 -12.68
N LYS A 46 -3.80 0.05 -11.81
CA LYS A 46 -4.69 1.18 -11.55
C LYS A 46 -4.15 2.18 -10.55
N VAL A 47 -3.51 1.70 -9.51
CA VAL A 47 -3.04 2.54 -8.39
C VAL A 47 -1.54 2.77 -8.46
N GLY A 48 -0.76 1.72 -8.65
CA GLY A 48 0.68 1.83 -8.78
C GLY A 48 1.43 2.09 -7.48
N LEU A 49 0.94 1.54 -6.37
CA LEU A 49 1.61 1.59 -5.06
C LEU A 49 1.66 0.20 -4.44
N PRO A 50 2.74 -0.15 -3.74
CA PRO A 50 2.72 -1.31 -2.87
C PRO A 50 1.64 -1.15 -1.80
N GLY A 51 0.96 -2.23 -1.44
CA GLY A 51 -0.07 -2.14 -0.42
C GLY A 51 -0.57 -3.50 0.03
N LYS A 52 -1.47 -3.46 1.00
CA LYS A 52 -2.09 -4.66 1.55
C LYS A 52 -3.54 -4.40 1.90
N SER A 53 -4.39 -5.32 1.52
CA SER A 53 -5.81 -5.30 1.89
C SER A 53 -6.10 -6.30 3.01
N GLY A 54 -7.22 -6.09 3.67
CA GLY A 54 -7.74 -7.00 4.67
C GLY A 54 -9.23 -7.21 4.51
N VAL A 55 -9.72 -8.39 4.87
CA VAL A 55 -11.14 -8.74 4.76
C VAL A 55 -12.05 -7.92 5.68
N GLY A 56 -11.49 -7.16 6.61
CA GLY A 56 -12.24 -6.20 7.42
C GLY A 56 -12.56 -4.90 6.70
N GLY A 57 -12.15 -4.73 5.44
CA GLY A 57 -12.40 -3.53 4.65
C GLY A 57 -11.29 -2.50 4.69
N GLY A 58 -10.17 -2.80 5.33
CA GLY A 58 -9.01 -1.92 5.36
C GLY A 58 -8.09 -2.12 4.17
N VAL A 59 -7.50 -1.03 3.70
CA VAL A 59 -6.47 -1.04 2.66
C VAL A 59 -5.40 -0.06 3.09
N VAL A 60 -4.15 -0.47 3.02
CA VAL A 60 -3.01 0.42 3.25
C VAL A 60 -2.13 0.40 2.02
N ALA A 61 -1.72 1.57 1.57
CA ALA A 61 -0.76 1.70 0.47
C ALA A 61 0.45 2.51 0.93
N VAL A 62 1.59 2.21 0.32
CA VAL A 62 2.88 2.82 0.67
C VAL A 62 3.46 3.48 -0.57
N PHE A 63 3.78 4.76 -0.47
CA PHE A 63 4.63 5.41 -1.46
C PHE A 63 6.03 5.55 -0.86
N PRO A 64 6.99 4.70 -1.27
CA PRO A 64 8.32 4.73 -0.67
C PRO A 64 8.94 6.12 -0.71
N ASN A 65 9.51 6.54 0.41
CA ASN A 65 10.13 7.86 0.62
C ASN A 65 9.17 9.04 0.62
N HIS A 66 7.86 8.82 0.56
CA HIS A 66 6.87 9.90 0.53
C HIS A 66 5.84 9.79 1.63
N TYR A 67 4.95 8.78 1.56
CA TYR A 67 3.86 8.68 2.53
C TYR A 67 3.30 7.25 2.60
N THR A 68 2.47 7.03 3.59
CA THR A 68 1.55 5.88 3.61
C THR A 68 0.14 6.42 3.73
N VAL A 69 -0.80 5.67 3.19
CA VAL A 69 -2.23 6.02 3.26
C VAL A 69 -3.01 4.79 3.67
N ALA A 70 -3.94 4.97 4.61
CA ALA A 70 -4.84 3.92 5.05
C ALA A 70 -6.27 4.35 4.78
N VAL A 71 -7.05 3.45 4.21
CA VAL A 71 -8.47 3.67 3.92
C VAL A 71 -9.25 2.51 4.51
N TRP A 72 -10.38 2.81 5.13
CA TRP A 72 -11.27 1.78 5.62
C TRP A 72 -12.67 1.98 5.06
N SER A 73 -13.17 0.94 4.38
CA SER A 73 -14.53 0.88 3.87
C SER A 73 -14.95 -0.59 3.84
N PRO A 74 -15.96 -0.98 4.61
CA PRO A 74 -16.25 -2.40 4.86
C PRO A 74 -16.88 -3.16 3.70
N LYS A 75 -17.43 -2.48 2.68
CA LYS A 75 -17.98 -3.17 1.52
C LYS A 75 -16.84 -3.79 0.71
N LEU A 76 -16.87 -5.10 0.54
CA LEU A 76 -15.87 -5.83 -0.24
C LEU A 76 -16.38 -6.11 -1.66
N ASN A 77 -15.45 -6.16 -2.61
CA ASN A 77 -15.76 -6.65 -3.95
C ASN A 77 -15.73 -8.19 -3.97
N LYS A 78 -15.97 -8.78 -5.13
CA LYS A 78 -16.00 -10.25 -5.28
C LYS A 78 -14.68 -10.93 -4.97
N LYS A 79 -13.58 -10.20 -4.98
CA LYS A 79 -12.24 -10.72 -4.72
C LYS A 79 -11.77 -10.50 -3.29
N GLY A 80 -12.62 -9.96 -2.42
CA GLY A 80 -12.34 -9.80 -1.00
C GLY A 80 -11.63 -8.51 -0.64
N ASN A 81 -11.50 -7.56 -1.56
CA ASN A 81 -10.87 -6.27 -1.32
C ASN A 81 -11.93 -5.17 -1.16
N SER A 82 -11.61 -4.13 -0.38
CA SER A 82 -12.50 -2.99 -0.18
C SER A 82 -12.84 -2.32 -1.51
N PHE A 83 -14.12 -2.31 -1.89
CA PHE A 83 -14.58 -1.75 -3.16
C PHE A 83 -14.26 -0.26 -3.26
N TYR A 84 -14.73 0.52 -2.28
CA TYR A 84 -14.48 1.97 -2.28
C TYR A 84 -13.05 2.34 -1.89
N GLY A 85 -12.38 1.50 -1.11
CA GLY A 85 -10.98 1.71 -0.77
C GLY A 85 -10.07 1.69 -1.99
N LEU A 86 -10.25 0.71 -2.86
CA LEU A 86 -9.48 0.62 -4.11
C LEU A 86 -9.77 1.81 -5.03
N GLU A 87 -11.04 2.21 -5.15
CA GLU A 87 -11.43 3.35 -5.98
C GLU A 87 -10.82 4.66 -5.44
N THR A 88 -10.84 4.84 -4.12
CA THR A 88 -10.25 6.01 -3.49
C THR A 88 -8.76 6.12 -3.79
N LEU A 89 -8.03 5.02 -3.69
CA LEU A 89 -6.60 5.00 -3.96
C LEU A 89 -6.29 5.21 -5.44
N GLU A 90 -7.10 4.67 -6.34
CA GLU A 90 -6.95 4.93 -7.77
C GLU A 90 -7.11 6.43 -8.08
N ARG A 91 -8.13 7.07 -7.52
CA ARG A 91 -8.34 8.51 -7.67
C ARG A 91 -7.19 9.32 -7.07
N LEU A 92 -6.72 8.92 -5.90
CA LEU A 92 -5.60 9.60 -5.25
C LEU A 92 -4.37 9.62 -6.15
N THR A 93 -3.95 8.47 -6.69
CA THR A 93 -2.76 8.41 -7.53
C THR A 93 -2.97 9.02 -8.90
N THR A 94 -4.19 8.97 -9.43
CA THR A 94 -4.51 9.58 -10.71
C THR A 94 -4.50 11.11 -10.62
N GLU A 95 -5.14 11.68 -9.59
CA GLU A 95 -5.23 13.13 -9.42
C GLU A 95 -3.91 13.76 -9.01
N THR A 96 -3.12 13.07 -8.18
CA THR A 96 -1.81 13.57 -7.76
C THR A 96 -0.71 13.25 -8.77
N SER A 97 -0.96 12.35 -9.71
CA SER A 97 0.03 11.80 -10.64
C SER A 97 1.22 11.16 -9.93
N LEU A 98 1.03 10.67 -8.71
CA LEU A 98 2.08 10.08 -7.88
C LEU A 98 1.86 8.57 -7.73
N SER A 99 2.58 7.79 -8.51
CA SER A 99 2.69 6.34 -8.34
C SER A 99 4.16 5.95 -8.44
N ILE A 100 4.50 4.69 -8.14
CA ILE A 100 5.89 4.25 -8.31
C ILE A 100 6.22 3.93 -9.77
N PHE A 101 5.23 3.95 -10.60
CA PHE A 101 5.37 3.77 -12.04
C PHE A 101 4.99 5.06 -12.78
#